data_7170106509ce5f8cd0c3c21b755bd4b4
#
_entry.id   7170106509ce5f8cd0c3c21b755bd4b4
#
_cell.length_a   1.000
_cell.length_b   1.000
_cell.length_c   1.000
_cell.angle_alpha   90.00
_cell.angle_beta   90.00
_cell.angle_gamma   90.00
#
_symmetry.space_group_name_H-M   'P 1'
#
loop_
_entity.id
_entity.type
_entity.pdbx_description
1 polymer ?
#
loop_
_entity_poly.entity_id
_entity_poly.type
_entity_poly.pdbx_seq_one_letter_code
_entity_poly.pdbx_strand_id
1 'polypeptide(L)'
;MNMKGKPFENMNTSAKNRYCRTVCEFIAVSAMFALIALGFGCLPERVSDIYTVSAGTDECARVVVIDAGHGGEDGGASGENGLLEKDINLDISARIKTLLDICGVDAEMTRTDDRMLYDMYGELNDYRGKKKTYDLKNRLRFAKEANAGALISIHMNKFHQPQYSGLQVYYSPNNAESEPLAAKIQEYAEIYIQPENEREIKRATSAIYIMKHTEIPAVLVECGFLSNPGDAAKLADSGYRTGLAVTVSAAAAEWLASPEAAK
;
A
#
# COMPACT_ATOMS: atom_id res chain seq x y z
N MET A 1 -5.43 -66.50 3.97
CA MET A 1 -5.67 -65.87 5.27
C MET A 1 -5.94 -64.36 5.01
N ASN A 2 -7.22 -64.00 5.00
CA ASN A 2 -7.71 -62.73 4.47
C ASN A 2 -7.89 -61.76 5.62
N MET A 3 -6.92 -60.85 5.82
CA MET A 3 -7.09 -59.74 6.79
C MET A 3 -7.46 -58.46 6.05
N LYS A 4 -8.74 -58.34 5.71
CA LYS A 4 -9.36 -57.05 5.36
C LYS A 4 -10.23 -56.61 6.53
N GLY A 5 -9.61 -56.22 7.63
CA GLY A 5 -10.29 -55.48 8.69
C GLY A 5 -10.44 -54.04 8.23
N LYS A 6 -11.67 -53.50 8.20
CA LYS A 6 -11.92 -52.09 7.88
C LYS A 6 -11.30 -51.21 8.98
N PRO A 7 -10.36 -50.32 8.67
CA PRO A 7 -9.64 -49.53 9.68
C PRO A 7 -10.52 -48.64 10.57
N PHE A 8 -11.73 -48.37 10.15
CA PHE A 8 -12.70 -47.52 10.86
C PHE A 8 -13.42 -48.20 12.03
N GLU A 9 -13.59 -49.55 12.01
CA GLU A 9 -14.36 -50.25 13.04
C GLU A 9 -13.62 -50.36 14.39
N ASN A 10 -12.28 -50.31 14.37
CA ASN A 10 -11.44 -50.48 15.57
C ASN A 10 -11.02 -49.15 16.24
N MET A 11 -11.49 -48.02 15.79
CA MET A 11 -11.15 -46.72 16.36
C MET A 11 -12.07 -46.42 17.57
N ASN A 12 -11.50 -45.83 18.63
CA ASN A 12 -12.28 -45.34 19.74
C ASN A 12 -13.12 -44.10 19.34
N THR A 13 -14.15 -43.78 20.11
CA THR A 13 -15.13 -42.72 19.80
C THR A 13 -14.45 -41.36 19.54
N SER A 14 -13.39 -41.03 20.32
CA SER A 14 -12.65 -39.75 20.14
C SER A 14 -11.86 -39.70 18.84
N ALA A 15 -11.28 -40.81 18.42
CA ALA A 15 -10.55 -40.91 17.14
C ALA A 15 -11.50 -40.89 15.96
N LYS A 16 -12.69 -41.54 16.06
CA LYS A 16 -13.73 -41.47 15.05
C LYS A 16 -14.24 -40.04 14.85
N ASN A 17 -14.50 -39.32 15.95
CA ASN A 17 -14.95 -37.93 15.86
C ASN A 17 -13.90 -37.00 15.24
N ARG A 18 -12.62 -37.17 15.58
CA ARG A 18 -11.52 -36.41 14.92
C ARG A 18 -11.44 -36.71 13.44
N TYR A 19 -11.48 -38.00 13.06
CA TYR A 19 -11.46 -38.40 11.65
C TYR A 19 -12.63 -37.83 10.87
N CYS A 20 -13.88 -37.94 11.40
CA CYS A 20 -15.05 -37.35 10.76
C CYS A 20 -14.93 -35.83 10.60
N ARG A 21 -14.42 -35.14 11.63
CA ARG A 21 -14.20 -33.70 11.58
C ARG A 21 -13.20 -33.31 10.47
N THR A 22 -12.04 -33.99 10.40
CA THR A 22 -11.03 -33.76 9.36
C THR A 22 -11.58 -34.03 7.96
N VAL A 23 -12.36 -35.12 7.79
CA VAL A 23 -13.00 -35.43 6.49
C VAL A 23 -14.02 -34.35 6.12
N CYS A 24 -14.84 -33.89 7.06
CA CYS A 24 -15.79 -32.79 6.80
C CYS A 24 -15.09 -31.49 6.44
N GLU A 25 -13.97 -31.15 7.08
CA GLU A 25 -13.13 -29.97 6.77
C GLU A 25 -12.54 -30.10 5.36
N PHE A 26 -12.02 -31.28 4.97
CA PHE A 26 -11.53 -31.54 3.61
C PHE A 26 -12.64 -31.42 2.54
N ILE A 27 -13.82 -31.96 2.81
CA ILE A 27 -14.97 -31.87 1.89
C ILE A 27 -15.41 -30.41 1.75
N ALA A 28 -15.47 -29.63 2.85
CA ALA A 28 -15.85 -28.23 2.83
C ALA A 28 -14.85 -27.38 2.01
N VAL A 29 -13.55 -27.60 2.20
CA VAL A 29 -12.49 -26.92 1.43
C VAL A 29 -12.55 -27.30 -0.05
N SER A 30 -12.72 -28.59 -0.37
CA SER A 30 -12.84 -29.05 -1.76
C SER A 30 -14.09 -28.51 -2.44
N ALA A 31 -15.23 -28.43 -1.73
CA ALA A 31 -16.46 -27.82 -2.24
C ALA A 31 -16.31 -26.33 -2.49
N MET A 32 -15.58 -25.63 -1.63
CA MET A 32 -15.25 -24.21 -1.80
C MET A 32 -14.39 -23.98 -3.05
N PHE A 33 -13.37 -24.80 -3.28
CA PHE A 33 -12.57 -24.73 -4.51
C PHE A 33 -13.38 -25.08 -5.77
N ALA A 34 -14.29 -26.05 -5.68
CA ALA A 34 -15.18 -26.39 -6.79
C ALA A 34 -16.17 -25.24 -7.10
N LEU A 35 -16.71 -24.57 -6.07
CA LEU A 35 -17.57 -23.39 -6.26
C LEU A 35 -16.80 -22.20 -6.84
N ILE A 36 -15.57 -21.99 -6.43
CA ILE A 36 -14.68 -20.98 -7.02
C ILE A 36 -14.41 -21.32 -8.49
N ALA A 37 -14.06 -22.57 -8.81
CA ALA A 37 -13.81 -23.00 -10.19
C ALA A 37 -15.07 -22.89 -11.08
N LEU A 38 -16.25 -23.24 -10.54
CA LEU A 38 -17.53 -23.07 -11.24
C LEU A 38 -17.91 -21.60 -11.38
N GLY A 39 -17.61 -20.76 -10.38
CA GLY A 39 -17.78 -19.31 -10.44
C GLY A 39 -16.95 -18.69 -11.55
N PHE A 40 -15.69 -19.12 -11.70
CA PHE A 40 -14.83 -18.68 -12.81
C PHE A 40 -15.32 -19.20 -14.18
N GLY A 41 -15.92 -20.38 -14.26
CA GLY A 41 -16.48 -20.94 -15.50
C GLY A 41 -17.81 -20.31 -15.94
N CYS A 42 -18.52 -19.62 -15.04
CA CYS A 42 -19.79 -18.94 -15.31
C CYS A 42 -19.67 -17.42 -15.43
N LEU A 43 -18.44 -16.86 -15.37
CA LEU A 43 -18.24 -15.43 -15.64
C LEU A 43 -18.57 -15.17 -17.12
N PRO A 44 -19.47 -14.24 -17.44
CA PRO A 44 -19.73 -13.87 -18.82
C PRO A 44 -18.45 -13.33 -19.45
N GLU A 45 -18.29 -13.52 -20.77
CA GLU A 45 -17.12 -13.13 -21.58
C GLU A 45 -16.62 -11.68 -21.37
N ARG A 46 -17.41 -10.85 -20.73
CA ARG A 46 -17.02 -9.46 -20.34
C ARG A 46 -15.95 -9.37 -19.27
N VAL A 47 -15.62 -10.44 -18.54
CA VAL A 47 -14.52 -10.41 -17.56
C VAL A 47 -13.17 -10.67 -18.22
N SER A 48 -13.15 -11.32 -19.40
CA SER A 48 -11.92 -11.42 -20.21
C SER A 48 -11.44 -10.05 -20.72
N ASP A 49 -12.35 -9.09 -20.89
CA ASP A 49 -12.01 -7.75 -21.36
C ASP A 49 -11.37 -6.87 -20.24
N ILE A 50 -11.50 -7.29 -18.97
CA ILE A 50 -10.87 -6.58 -17.85
C ILE A 50 -9.40 -6.99 -17.68
N TYR A 51 -9.00 -8.16 -18.18
CA TYR A 51 -7.62 -8.66 -18.07
C TYR A 51 -6.82 -8.61 -19.37
N THR A 52 -7.41 -8.21 -20.48
CA THR A 52 -6.66 -7.71 -21.61
C THR A 52 -6.33 -6.23 -21.39
N VAL A 53 -5.51 -5.93 -20.40
CA VAL A 53 -4.62 -4.79 -20.52
C VAL A 53 -3.81 -5.09 -21.77
N SER A 54 -4.20 -4.44 -22.84
CA SER A 54 -3.60 -4.51 -24.15
C SER A 54 -2.07 -4.50 -24.02
N ALA A 55 -1.44 -5.64 -24.30
CA ALA A 55 -0.08 -5.67 -24.75
C ALA A 55 -0.06 -5.09 -26.20
N GLY A 56 -0.36 -3.82 -26.31
CA GLY A 56 -0.47 -3.09 -27.55
C GLY A 56 0.06 -1.69 -27.39
N THR A 57 1.21 -1.50 -27.98
CA THR A 57 1.97 -0.29 -28.21
C THR A 57 2.95 0.11 -27.10
N ASP A 58 4.19 0.37 -27.52
CA ASP A 58 5.35 0.92 -26.84
C ASP A 58 5.14 2.22 -26.02
N GLU A 59 4.13 2.30 -25.18
CA GLU A 59 4.09 3.25 -24.08
C GLU A 59 4.77 2.60 -22.89
N CYS A 60 5.98 3.05 -22.61
CA CYS A 60 6.81 2.72 -21.49
C CYS A 60 5.94 2.55 -20.22
N ALA A 61 5.80 1.32 -19.72
CA ALA A 61 5.06 1.03 -18.49
C ALA A 61 5.55 2.02 -17.42
N ARG A 62 4.66 2.87 -16.93
CA ARG A 62 5.04 3.93 -15.99
C ARG A 62 5.25 3.32 -14.64
N VAL A 63 6.49 3.33 -14.16
CA VAL A 63 6.84 2.89 -12.80
C VAL A 63 6.16 3.77 -11.78
N VAL A 64 5.50 3.17 -10.77
CA VAL A 64 5.02 3.89 -9.59
C VAL A 64 6.09 3.84 -8.51
N VAL A 65 6.62 4.99 -8.12
CA VAL A 65 7.55 5.05 -7.00
C VAL A 65 6.79 5.23 -5.70
N ILE A 66 6.98 4.28 -4.78
CA ILE A 66 6.46 4.33 -3.42
C ILE A 66 7.55 4.87 -2.51
N ASP A 67 7.32 6.04 -1.96
CA ASP A 67 8.25 6.66 -1.02
C ASP A 67 7.86 6.34 0.42
N ALA A 68 8.65 5.49 1.07
CA ALA A 68 8.50 5.24 2.51
C ALA A 68 9.14 6.39 3.30
N GLY A 69 8.33 7.34 3.75
CA GLY A 69 8.80 8.54 4.46
C GLY A 69 9.71 8.24 5.65
N HIS A 70 10.65 9.15 5.93
CA HIS A 70 11.63 9.00 7.01
C HIS A 70 12.56 7.79 6.86
N GLY A 71 13.24 7.39 7.95
CA GLY A 71 14.14 6.22 7.98
C GLY A 71 15.43 6.52 8.75
N GLY A 72 16.11 5.47 9.25
CA GLY A 72 17.36 5.57 9.98
C GLY A 72 17.26 6.49 11.20
N GLU A 73 18.10 7.54 11.23
CA GLU A 73 18.12 8.53 12.31
C GLU A 73 16.87 9.44 12.34
N ASP A 74 16.16 9.59 11.21
CA ASP A 74 14.88 10.32 11.13
C ASP A 74 13.72 9.36 11.42
N GLY A 75 13.30 9.32 12.67
CA GLY A 75 12.18 8.47 13.12
C GLY A 75 10.81 8.96 12.68
N GLY A 76 10.70 10.22 12.20
CA GLY A 76 9.41 10.87 11.98
C GLY A 76 8.64 11.13 13.28
N ALA A 77 7.32 11.10 13.19
CA ALA A 77 6.45 11.19 14.36
C ALA A 77 6.54 9.91 15.22
N SER A 78 6.22 10.04 16.50
CA SER A 78 6.12 8.93 17.44
C SER A 78 4.77 8.96 18.16
N GLY A 79 4.13 7.80 18.26
CA GLY A 79 2.95 7.58 19.09
C GLY A 79 3.31 7.37 20.57
N GLU A 80 2.34 7.59 21.46
CA GLU A 80 2.52 7.30 22.88
C GLU A 80 2.74 5.80 23.17
N ASN A 81 2.30 4.92 22.28
CA ASN A 81 2.50 3.48 22.32
C ASN A 81 3.89 3.03 21.82
N GLY A 82 4.80 3.96 21.55
CA GLY A 82 6.16 3.68 21.08
C GLY A 82 6.28 3.40 19.58
N LEU A 83 5.19 3.46 18.81
CA LEU A 83 5.24 3.34 17.35
C LEU A 83 6.05 4.49 16.75
N LEU A 84 6.92 4.17 15.81
CA LEU A 84 7.65 5.14 15.01
C LEU A 84 7.05 5.21 13.62
N GLU A 85 6.88 6.42 13.13
CA GLU A 85 6.34 6.68 11.79
C GLU A 85 7.12 5.95 10.70
N LYS A 86 8.46 6.01 10.76
CA LYS A 86 9.34 5.38 9.75
C LYS A 86 9.08 3.88 9.56
N ASP A 87 8.75 3.16 10.65
CA ASP A 87 8.54 1.71 10.61
C ASP A 87 7.19 1.37 9.99
N ILE A 88 6.16 2.16 10.32
CA ILE A 88 4.82 2.02 9.74
C ILE A 88 4.85 2.38 8.26
N ASN A 89 5.54 3.47 7.89
CA ASN A 89 5.72 3.89 6.50
C ASN A 89 6.36 2.79 5.67
N LEU A 90 7.42 2.15 6.19
CA LEU A 90 8.11 1.06 5.51
C LEU A 90 7.20 -0.17 5.31
N ASP A 91 6.47 -0.58 6.35
CA ASP A 91 5.57 -1.74 6.29
C ASP A 91 4.42 -1.52 5.28
N ILE A 92 3.75 -0.37 5.34
CA ILE A 92 2.67 -0.04 4.39
C ILE A 92 3.21 0.06 2.97
N SER A 93 4.33 0.74 2.75
CA SER A 93 4.96 0.89 1.43
C SER A 93 5.34 -0.44 0.80
N ALA A 94 5.91 -1.37 1.58
CA ALA A 94 6.26 -2.71 1.10
C ALA A 94 5.02 -3.52 0.68
N ARG A 95 3.91 -3.37 1.40
CA ARG A 95 2.63 -4.00 1.04
C ARG A 95 2.04 -3.39 -0.23
N ILE A 96 2.08 -2.04 -0.37
CA ILE A 96 1.62 -1.34 -1.58
C ILE A 96 2.41 -1.83 -2.79
N LYS A 97 3.75 -1.86 -2.71
CA LYS A 97 4.58 -2.37 -3.80
C LYS A 97 4.17 -3.79 -4.21
N THR A 98 4.06 -4.69 -3.24
CA THR A 98 3.67 -6.08 -3.51
C THR A 98 2.30 -6.18 -4.20
N LEU A 99 1.34 -5.39 -3.78
CA LEU A 99 -0.01 -5.38 -4.35
C LEU A 99 -0.03 -4.80 -5.76
N LEU A 100 0.72 -3.74 -6.03
CA LEU A 100 0.86 -3.17 -7.38
C LEU A 100 1.53 -4.16 -8.33
N ASP A 101 2.63 -4.82 -7.91
CA ASP A 101 3.30 -5.86 -8.69
C ASP A 101 2.33 -7.01 -9.05
N ILE A 102 1.49 -7.46 -8.09
CA ILE A 102 0.46 -8.49 -8.33
C ILE A 102 -0.58 -8.00 -9.36
N CYS A 103 -0.90 -6.72 -9.36
CA CYS A 103 -1.81 -6.10 -10.34
C CYS A 103 -1.14 -5.82 -11.70
N GLY A 104 0.14 -6.17 -11.89
CA GLY A 104 0.87 -5.93 -13.14
C GLY A 104 1.33 -4.48 -13.31
N VAL A 105 1.36 -3.70 -12.24
CA VAL A 105 1.90 -2.34 -12.22
C VAL A 105 3.32 -2.38 -11.67
N ASP A 106 4.30 -1.99 -12.47
CA ASP A 106 5.67 -1.89 -12.01
C ASP A 106 5.80 -0.86 -10.90
N ALA A 107 6.31 -1.29 -9.74
CA ALA A 107 6.46 -0.42 -8.58
C ALA A 107 7.86 -0.54 -7.96
N GLU A 108 8.45 0.60 -7.60
CA GLU A 108 9.72 0.66 -6.91
C GLU A 108 9.60 1.42 -5.58
N MET A 109 10.43 1.07 -4.61
CA MET A 109 10.46 1.75 -3.31
C MET A 109 11.71 2.59 -3.18
N THR A 110 11.59 3.79 -2.60
CA THR A 110 12.75 4.65 -2.31
C THR A 110 13.70 4.01 -1.30
N ARG A 111 13.18 3.23 -0.35
CA ARG A 111 13.94 2.40 0.59
C ARG A 111 13.20 1.12 0.92
N THR A 112 13.95 0.06 1.16
CA THR A 112 13.44 -1.28 1.53
C THR A 112 13.88 -1.72 2.93
N ASP A 113 14.64 -0.87 3.62
CA ASP A 113 15.16 -1.07 4.96
C ASP A 113 15.09 0.22 5.80
N ASP A 114 15.48 0.15 7.08
CA ASP A 114 15.49 1.30 7.99
C ASP A 114 16.74 2.15 7.80
N ARG A 115 16.76 2.97 6.74
CA ARG A 115 17.85 3.93 6.46
C ARG A 115 17.33 5.26 5.93
N MET A 116 18.13 6.30 6.08
CA MET A 116 18.03 7.52 5.30
C MET A 116 18.71 7.34 3.93
N LEU A 117 18.33 8.14 2.95
CA LEU A 117 18.88 8.08 1.59
C LEU A 117 19.93 9.19 1.32
N TYR A 118 20.33 9.95 2.34
CA TYR A 118 21.24 11.09 2.14
C TYR A 118 22.57 10.71 1.48
N ASP A 119 23.01 9.45 1.62
CA ASP A 119 24.28 8.91 1.11
C ASP A 119 24.12 7.98 -0.09
N MET A 120 22.93 7.84 -0.64
CA MET A 120 22.58 6.87 -1.69
C MET A 120 23.44 7.05 -2.95
N TYR A 121 23.80 8.27 -3.31
CA TYR A 121 24.48 8.58 -4.56
C TYR A 121 25.95 8.98 -4.39
N GLY A 122 26.53 8.83 -3.23
CA GLY A 122 27.97 8.99 -2.99
C GLY A 122 28.54 10.40 -3.10
N GLU A 123 27.73 11.43 -3.28
CA GLU A 123 28.15 12.84 -3.46
C GLU A 123 28.50 13.56 -2.14
N LEU A 124 29.15 12.91 -1.18
CA LEU A 124 28.88 13.12 0.23
C LEU A 124 29.95 13.74 1.07
N ASN A 125 30.88 14.45 0.49
CA ASN A 125 31.87 15.13 1.33
C ASN A 125 31.29 16.31 2.13
N ASP A 126 30.06 16.75 1.88
CA ASP A 126 29.51 18.00 2.43
C ASP A 126 28.11 17.91 3.09
N TYR A 127 27.61 16.71 3.41
CA TYR A 127 26.28 16.58 4.01
C TYR A 127 26.21 16.86 5.52
N ARG A 128 27.32 17.21 6.17
CA ARG A 128 27.38 17.53 7.62
C ARG A 128 26.36 18.62 7.97
N GLY A 129 25.38 18.26 8.82
CA GLY A 129 24.28 19.14 9.22
C GLY A 129 23.16 19.32 8.17
N LYS A 130 23.21 18.62 7.01
CA LYS A 130 22.23 18.73 5.93
C LYS A 130 21.66 17.38 5.52
N LYS A 131 21.83 16.32 6.31
CA LYS A 131 21.36 14.95 5.99
C LYS A 131 19.92 14.93 5.51
N LYS A 132 19.00 15.57 6.22
CA LYS A 132 17.58 15.61 5.86
C LYS A 132 17.33 16.26 4.49
N THR A 133 18.05 17.31 4.15
CA THR A 133 17.91 17.95 2.84
C THR A 133 18.40 17.04 1.71
N TYR A 134 19.52 16.36 1.91
CA TYR A 134 20.03 15.41 0.91
C TYR A 134 19.15 14.18 0.81
N ASP A 135 18.61 13.68 1.91
CA ASP A 135 17.63 12.59 1.93
C ASP A 135 16.43 12.91 1.02
N LEU A 136 15.80 14.07 1.22
CA LEU A 136 14.66 14.51 0.41
C LEU A 136 15.03 14.70 -1.08
N LYS A 137 16.22 15.24 -1.36
CA LYS A 137 16.71 15.38 -2.75
C LYS A 137 16.93 14.02 -3.40
N ASN A 138 17.47 13.06 -2.67
CA ASN A 138 17.77 11.74 -3.20
C ASN A 138 16.51 10.92 -3.43
N ARG A 139 15.44 11.12 -2.65
CA ARG A 139 14.10 10.54 -2.93
C ARG A 139 13.55 11.03 -4.28
N LEU A 140 13.64 12.33 -4.54
CA LEU A 140 13.25 12.90 -5.84
C LEU A 140 14.14 12.43 -6.98
N ARG A 141 15.46 12.35 -6.75
CA ARG A 141 16.40 11.83 -7.74
C ARG A 141 16.10 10.36 -8.07
N PHE A 142 15.79 9.54 -7.06
CA PHE A 142 15.37 8.15 -7.25
C PHE A 142 14.14 8.06 -8.17
N ALA A 143 13.08 8.82 -7.89
CA ALA A 143 11.88 8.82 -8.72
C ALA A 143 12.17 9.26 -10.17
N LYS A 144 13.09 10.21 -10.35
CA LYS A 144 13.52 10.65 -11.69
C LYS A 144 14.32 9.57 -12.43
N GLU A 145 15.27 8.90 -11.75
CA GLU A 145 16.09 7.84 -12.34
C GLU A 145 15.28 6.58 -12.67
N ALA A 146 14.26 6.27 -11.86
CA ALA A 146 13.28 5.23 -12.13
C ALA A 146 12.33 5.57 -13.30
N ASN A 147 12.42 6.75 -13.88
CA ASN A 147 11.46 7.26 -14.88
C ASN A 147 10.01 7.13 -14.41
N ALA A 148 9.77 7.50 -13.14
CA ALA A 148 8.49 7.31 -12.49
C ALA A 148 7.35 8.06 -13.18
N GLY A 149 6.24 7.38 -13.42
CA GLY A 149 4.99 7.97 -13.89
C GLY A 149 4.15 8.56 -12.76
N ALA A 150 4.38 8.10 -11.50
CA ALA A 150 3.77 8.66 -10.31
C ALA A 150 4.65 8.44 -9.07
N LEU A 151 4.48 9.31 -8.07
CA LEU A 151 5.14 9.23 -6.76
C LEU A 151 4.09 9.23 -5.65
N ILE A 152 4.05 8.16 -4.85
CA ILE A 152 3.16 8.03 -3.69
C ILE A 152 4.01 7.97 -2.43
N SER A 153 4.01 9.04 -1.64
CA SER A 153 4.76 9.15 -0.40
C SER A 153 3.86 8.78 0.79
N ILE A 154 4.29 7.82 1.60
CA ILE A 154 3.54 7.29 2.75
C ILE A 154 4.07 7.88 4.04
N HIS A 155 3.17 8.47 4.82
CA HIS A 155 3.45 9.18 6.05
C HIS A 155 2.38 8.94 7.13
N MET A 156 2.71 9.34 8.37
CA MET A 156 1.78 9.43 9.48
C MET A 156 1.78 10.85 10.03
N ASN A 157 0.61 11.38 10.25
CA ASN A 157 0.45 12.72 10.80
C ASN A 157 0.69 12.74 12.32
N LYS A 158 1.07 13.90 12.82
CA LYS A 158 1.10 14.20 14.26
C LYS A 158 0.69 15.64 14.49
N PHE A 159 -0.26 15.85 15.40
CA PHE A 159 -0.70 17.19 15.75
C PHE A 159 -0.86 17.31 17.26
N HIS A 160 -0.66 18.53 17.82
CA HIS A 160 -0.72 18.76 19.26
C HIS A 160 -2.11 18.57 19.88
N GLN A 161 -3.17 18.54 19.07
CA GLN A 161 -4.53 18.31 19.48
C GLN A 161 -4.94 16.88 19.11
N PRO A 162 -5.13 15.97 20.09
CA PRO A 162 -5.33 14.55 19.83
C PRO A 162 -6.69 14.16 19.24
N GLN A 163 -7.65 15.11 19.15
CA GLN A 163 -8.95 14.89 18.52
C GLN A 163 -8.88 14.73 16.99
N TYR A 164 -7.81 15.21 16.36
CA TYR A 164 -7.64 15.02 14.92
C TYR A 164 -7.30 13.59 14.58
N SER A 165 -8.03 13.01 13.62
CA SER A 165 -7.91 11.62 13.18
C SER A 165 -8.18 11.49 11.70
N GLY A 166 -7.92 10.31 11.16
CA GLY A 166 -8.26 9.92 9.78
C GLY A 166 -7.19 10.21 8.75
N LEU A 167 -7.24 9.44 7.67
CA LEU A 167 -6.36 9.59 6.51
C LEU A 167 -6.63 10.90 5.79
N GLN A 168 -5.58 11.55 5.32
CA GLN A 168 -5.67 12.74 4.48
C GLN A 168 -4.61 12.73 3.39
N VAL A 169 -5.02 13.00 2.15
CA VAL A 169 -4.09 13.04 1.03
C VAL A 169 -3.74 14.48 0.66
N TYR A 170 -2.45 14.74 0.53
CA TYR A 170 -1.91 15.98 -0.02
C TYR A 170 -1.40 15.72 -1.44
N TYR A 171 -1.69 16.63 -2.38
CA TYR A 171 -1.25 16.51 -3.77
C TYR A 171 -0.26 17.61 -4.17
N SER A 172 0.67 17.26 -5.06
CA SER A 172 1.59 18.23 -5.63
C SER A 172 0.86 19.21 -6.55
N PRO A 173 1.11 20.53 -6.39
CA PRO A 173 0.52 21.53 -7.29
C PRO A 173 1.19 21.63 -8.67
N ASN A 174 2.29 20.89 -8.88
CA ASN A 174 3.13 21.07 -10.06
C ASN A 174 2.71 20.20 -11.25
N ASN A 175 1.82 19.23 -11.02
CA ASN A 175 1.28 18.36 -12.05
C ASN A 175 -0.23 18.22 -11.85
N ALA A 176 -1.00 18.40 -12.93
CA ALA A 176 -2.47 18.39 -12.89
C ALA A 176 -3.04 17.03 -12.49
N GLU A 177 -2.33 15.93 -12.82
CA GLU A 177 -2.77 14.57 -12.50
C GLU A 177 -2.59 14.19 -11.03
N SER A 178 -1.90 15.01 -10.25
CA SER A 178 -1.73 14.78 -8.81
C SER A 178 -3.06 14.90 -8.04
N GLU A 179 -3.93 15.82 -8.41
CA GLU A 179 -5.22 16.04 -7.76
C GLU A 179 -6.20 14.89 -8.00
N PRO A 180 -6.40 14.38 -9.25
CA PRO A 180 -7.20 13.19 -9.51
C PRO A 180 -6.70 11.94 -8.77
N LEU A 181 -5.38 11.70 -8.72
CA LEU A 181 -4.80 10.60 -7.95
C LEU A 181 -5.11 10.73 -6.45
N ALA A 182 -4.95 11.94 -5.88
CA ALA A 182 -5.28 12.20 -4.48
C ALA A 182 -6.76 11.98 -4.18
N ALA A 183 -7.65 12.48 -5.05
CA ALA A 183 -9.09 12.32 -4.91
C ALA A 183 -9.49 10.84 -4.91
N LYS A 184 -8.90 10.04 -5.82
CA LYS A 184 -9.17 8.61 -5.90
C LYS A 184 -8.73 7.87 -4.63
N ILE A 185 -7.55 8.16 -4.09
CA ILE A 185 -7.06 7.55 -2.84
C ILE A 185 -7.95 7.95 -1.65
N GLN A 186 -8.35 9.22 -1.56
CA GLN A 186 -9.22 9.71 -0.49
C GLN A 186 -10.61 9.06 -0.56
N GLU A 187 -11.23 8.98 -1.74
CA GLU A 187 -12.51 8.31 -2.00
C GLU A 187 -12.47 6.84 -1.57
N TYR A 188 -11.42 6.11 -1.95
CA TYR A 188 -11.27 4.70 -1.59
C TYR A 188 -11.07 4.52 -0.08
N ALA A 189 -10.37 5.44 0.58
CA ALA A 189 -10.21 5.39 2.03
C ALA A 189 -11.56 5.58 2.75
N GLU A 190 -12.40 6.50 2.29
CA GLU A 190 -13.76 6.72 2.83
C GLU A 190 -14.65 5.49 2.61
N ILE A 191 -14.62 4.89 1.42
CA ILE A 191 -15.48 3.76 1.09
C ILE A 191 -15.08 2.49 1.85
N TYR A 192 -13.77 2.19 1.96
CA TYR A 192 -13.33 0.84 2.34
C TYR A 192 -12.73 0.73 3.75
N ILE A 193 -12.21 1.82 4.33
CA ILE A 193 -11.48 1.72 5.61
C ILE A 193 -11.97 2.72 6.65
N GLN A 194 -12.39 3.90 6.24
CA GLN A 194 -12.71 5.02 7.13
C GLN A 194 -13.99 5.72 6.67
N PRO A 195 -15.17 5.06 6.73
CA PRO A 195 -16.43 5.63 6.23
C PRO A 195 -16.88 6.88 6.98
N GLU A 196 -16.30 7.15 8.15
CA GLU A 196 -16.58 8.33 8.98
C GLU A 196 -15.54 9.44 8.75
N ASN A 197 -14.63 9.27 7.78
CA ASN A 197 -13.58 10.23 7.48
C ASN A 197 -14.12 11.33 6.56
N GLU A 198 -14.33 12.53 7.12
CA GLU A 198 -14.80 13.71 6.39
C GLU A 198 -13.64 14.61 5.89
N ARG A 199 -12.42 14.08 5.82
CA ARG A 199 -11.26 14.86 5.36
C ARG A 199 -11.23 14.95 3.86
N GLU A 200 -11.06 16.18 3.38
CA GLU A 200 -10.86 16.47 1.96
C GLU A 200 -9.36 16.39 1.59
N ILE A 201 -9.09 16.12 0.32
CA ILE A 201 -7.73 16.25 -0.23
C ILE A 201 -7.22 17.68 -0.07
N LYS A 202 -5.91 17.87 0.03
CA LYS A 202 -5.30 19.18 0.17
C LYS A 202 -4.16 19.39 -0.82
N ARG A 203 -4.17 20.56 -1.41
CA ARG A 203 -3.00 21.04 -2.16
C ARG A 203 -1.82 21.21 -1.19
N ALA A 204 -0.71 20.55 -1.51
CA ALA A 204 0.50 20.64 -0.70
C ALA A 204 1.08 22.06 -0.71
N THR A 205 1.52 22.50 0.46
CA THR A 205 2.20 23.79 0.60
C THR A 205 3.71 23.63 0.34
N SER A 206 4.41 24.74 0.24
CA SER A 206 5.88 24.75 0.10
C SER A 206 6.63 24.12 1.29
N ALA A 207 5.95 23.81 2.38
CA ALA A 207 6.52 23.12 3.53
C ALA A 207 6.81 21.63 3.25
N ILE A 208 6.07 21.02 2.33
CA ILE A 208 6.28 19.62 1.93
C ILE A 208 7.25 19.59 0.74
N TYR A 209 8.55 19.39 1.07
CA TYR A 209 9.65 19.51 0.11
C TYR A 209 9.45 18.66 -1.15
N ILE A 210 9.11 17.39 -1.00
CA ILE A 210 8.93 16.47 -2.14
C ILE A 210 7.80 16.96 -3.05
N MET A 211 6.65 17.32 -2.49
CA MET A 211 5.51 17.81 -3.26
C MET A 211 5.78 19.14 -3.95
N LYS A 212 6.63 19.97 -3.37
CA LYS A 212 7.04 21.26 -3.96
C LYS A 212 7.98 21.11 -5.17
N HIS A 213 8.82 20.07 -5.18
CA HIS A 213 9.92 19.95 -6.14
C HIS A 213 9.76 18.83 -7.16
N THR A 214 8.73 18.00 -7.03
CA THR A 214 8.38 16.99 -8.06
C THR A 214 7.66 17.64 -9.23
N GLU A 215 7.86 17.09 -10.44
CA GLU A 215 7.20 17.52 -11.70
C GLU A 215 6.25 16.45 -12.22
N ILE A 216 6.33 15.23 -11.68
CA ILE A 216 5.44 14.11 -12.01
C ILE A 216 4.19 14.12 -11.12
N PRO A 217 3.11 13.40 -11.48
CA PRO A 217 1.98 13.16 -10.60
C PRO A 217 2.45 12.67 -9.23
N ALA A 218 2.10 13.37 -8.15
CA ALA A 218 2.61 13.03 -6.83
C ALA A 218 1.64 13.35 -5.71
N VAL A 219 1.55 12.43 -4.75
CA VAL A 219 0.73 12.55 -3.56
C VAL A 219 1.52 12.15 -2.31
N LEU A 220 1.16 12.76 -1.18
CA LEU A 220 1.59 12.36 0.14
C LEU A 220 0.36 11.92 0.93
N VAL A 221 0.36 10.68 1.37
CA VAL A 221 -0.73 10.04 2.09
C VAL A 221 -0.39 10.01 3.58
N GLU A 222 -1.06 10.85 4.35
CA GLU A 222 -1.06 10.82 5.81
C GLU A 222 -2.07 9.77 6.26
N CYS A 223 -1.62 8.56 6.57
CA CYS A 223 -2.49 7.39 6.81
C CYS A 223 -3.31 7.46 8.12
N GLY A 224 -2.98 8.40 9.00
CA GLY A 224 -3.63 8.64 10.29
C GLY A 224 -2.73 9.41 11.23
N PHE A 225 -3.23 9.75 12.41
CA PHE A 225 -2.52 10.57 13.41
C PHE A 225 -1.94 9.72 14.52
N LEU A 226 -0.61 9.69 14.65
CA LEU A 226 0.06 9.02 15.79
C LEU A 226 -0.19 9.71 17.14
N SER A 227 -0.65 10.97 17.12
CA SER A 227 -1.11 11.70 18.30
C SER A 227 -2.54 11.38 18.72
N ASN A 228 -3.33 10.69 17.88
CA ASN A 228 -4.68 10.24 18.20
C ASN A 228 -4.64 8.79 18.71
N PRO A 229 -5.13 8.49 19.91
CA PRO A 229 -5.06 7.12 20.44
C PRO A 229 -5.80 6.08 19.59
N GLY A 230 -6.92 6.46 18.97
CA GLY A 230 -7.69 5.57 18.08
C GLY A 230 -6.94 5.24 16.79
N ASP A 231 -6.38 6.25 16.13
CA ASP A 231 -5.56 6.03 14.94
C ASP A 231 -4.27 5.26 15.27
N ALA A 232 -3.59 5.62 16.38
CA ALA A 232 -2.39 4.91 16.83
C ALA A 232 -2.67 3.43 17.13
N ALA A 233 -3.82 3.11 17.71
CA ALA A 233 -4.24 1.72 17.94
C ALA A 233 -4.52 0.98 16.61
N LYS A 234 -5.22 1.61 15.66
CA LYS A 234 -5.46 1.07 14.33
C LYS A 234 -4.14 0.85 13.57
N LEU A 235 -3.24 1.83 13.59
CA LEU A 235 -1.94 1.75 12.91
C LEU A 235 -1.00 0.69 13.52
N ALA A 236 -1.17 0.32 14.79
CA ALA A 236 -0.49 -0.81 15.41
C ALA A 236 -0.96 -2.16 14.86
N ASP A 237 -2.20 -2.25 14.39
CA ASP A 237 -2.79 -3.47 13.84
C ASP A 237 -2.29 -3.74 12.41
N SER A 238 -1.73 -4.93 12.19
CA SER A 238 -1.20 -5.35 10.88
C SER A 238 -2.29 -5.51 9.82
N GLY A 239 -3.51 -5.92 10.21
CA GLY A 239 -4.65 -6.07 9.32
C GLY A 239 -5.11 -4.71 8.80
N TYR A 240 -5.16 -3.71 9.68
CA TYR A 240 -5.49 -2.34 9.28
C TYR A 240 -4.46 -1.74 8.31
N ARG A 241 -3.15 -1.95 8.56
CA ARG A 241 -2.10 -1.54 7.61
C ARG A 241 -2.22 -2.25 6.26
N THR A 242 -2.64 -3.52 6.25
CA THR A 242 -2.97 -4.22 4.99
C THR A 242 -4.16 -3.58 4.29
N GLY A 243 -5.21 -3.23 5.02
CA GLY A 243 -6.36 -2.50 4.47
C GLY A 243 -5.95 -1.17 3.83
N LEU A 244 -5.10 -0.37 4.50
CA LEU A 244 -4.53 0.86 3.95
C LEU A 244 -3.77 0.60 2.63
N ALA A 245 -2.91 -0.41 2.62
CA ALA A 245 -2.14 -0.76 1.43
C ALA A 245 -3.04 -1.19 0.26
N VAL A 246 -4.05 -2.02 0.52
CA VAL A 246 -5.05 -2.42 -0.50
C VAL A 246 -5.77 -1.20 -1.06
N THR A 247 -6.20 -0.30 -0.19
CA THR A 247 -6.91 0.93 -0.58
C THR A 247 -6.06 1.81 -1.50
N VAL A 248 -4.82 2.11 -1.09
CA VAL A 248 -3.91 2.95 -1.89
C VAL A 248 -3.55 2.26 -3.21
N SER A 249 -3.28 0.96 -3.19
CA SER A 249 -2.91 0.22 -4.40
C SER A 249 -4.06 0.14 -5.40
N ALA A 250 -5.28 -0.15 -4.94
CA ALA A 250 -6.45 -0.23 -5.81
C ALA A 250 -6.79 1.14 -6.43
N ALA A 251 -6.74 2.21 -5.64
CA ALA A 251 -6.94 3.57 -6.13
C ALA A 251 -5.89 3.99 -7.17
N ALA A 252 -4.61 3.66 -6.92
CA ALA A 252 -3.52 3.97 -7.84
C ALA A 252 -3.64 3.16 -9.16
N ALA A 253 -3.98 1.87 -9.08
CA ALA A 253 -4.17 1.03 -10.25
C ALA A 253 -5.35 1.51 -11.11
N GLU A 254 -6.47 1.89 -10.50
CA GLU A 254 -7.62 2.45 -11.23
C GLU A 254 -7.28 3.80 -11.87
N TRP A 255 -6.56 4.67 -11.15
CA TRP A 255 -6.12 5.95 -11.70
C TRP A 255 -5.20 5.74 -12.90
N LEU A 256 -4.22 4.82 -12.83
CA LEU A 256 -3.33 4.49 -13.96
C LEU A 256 -4.08 3.96 -15.18
N ALA A 257 -5.17 3.23 -14.98
CA ALA A 257 -6.01 2.72 -16.06
C ALA A 257 -6.94 3.79 -16.68
N SER A 258 -7.00 4.98 -16.09
CA SER A 258 -7.87 6.05 -16.59
C SER A 258 -7.25 6.75 -17.81
N PRO A 259 -8.08 7.23 -18.79
CA PRO A 259 -7.60 7.95 -19.95
C PRO A 259 -6.89 9.27 -19.61
N GLU A 260 -7.10 9.80 -18.42
CA GLU A 260 -6.50 11.05 -17.94
C GLU A 260 -5.03 10.85 -17.57
N ALA A 261 -4.66 9.70 -16.99
CA ALA A 261 -3.28 9.37 -16.65
C ALA A 261 -2.40 9.11 -17.91
N ALA A 262 -3.01 8.88 -19.08
CA ALA A 262 -2.32 8.59 -20.34
C ALA A 262 -1.86 9.84 -21.10
N LYS A 263 -2.12 11.05 -20.60
CA LYS A 263 -1.71 12.33 -21.20
C LYS A 263 -0.47 12.90 -20.53
#